data_016bbfcba3d9ccc1dde56dc20c6a0f62
#
_entry.id   016bbfcba3d9ccc1dde56dc20c6a0f62
#
_cell.length_a   1.000
_cell.length_b   1.000
_cell.length_c   1.000
_cell.angle_alpha   90.00
_cell.angle_beta   90.00
_cell.angle_gamma   90.00
#
_symmetry.space_group_name_H-M   'P 1'
#
loop_
_entity.id
_entity.type
_entity.pdbx_description
1 polymer ?
#
loop_
_entity_poly.entity_id
_entity_poly.type
_entity_poly.pdbx_seq_one_letter_code
_entity_poly.pdbx_strand_id
1 'polypeptide(L)'
;MTEIIVNSIQMVCTAICSILCARRSRETKDRTWIMLGLSSFVFFLGDLYWQLYMLFYGKSPHYSYIPYVGWYACYLFLIFMLIEIRGKCSFRSGKKILRLVPLFTVAMGIFYLQWGDVFGNAISFAFMTVLIWLSLEGLLLIREGSQDRRENKLLYLTVFLFCAFEYAAWTASCFWSGDTIYNAYYWFDALLSATFLVLPIALKKAVRV
;
A
#
# COMPACT_ATOMS: atom_id res chain seq x y z
N MET A 1 -18.09 -11.39 -12.07
CA MET A 1 -17.07 -11.66 -13.12
C MET A 1 -15.99 -10.57 -13.15
N THR A 2 -16.35 -9.31 -13.06
CA THR A 2 -15.41 -8.17 -13.01
C THR A 2 -14.48 -8.24 -11.80
N GLU A 3 -15.00 -8.56 -10.62
CA GLU A 3 -14.25 -8.76 -9.38
C GLU A 3 -13.13 -9.80 -9.55
N ILE A 4 -13.45 -10.95 -10.12
CA ILE A 4 -12.47 -12.04 -10.36
C ILE A 4 -11.34 -11.55 -11.27
N ILE A 5 -11.66 -10.81 -12.31
CA ILE A 5 -10.66 -10.30 -13.26
C ILE A 5 -9.73 -9.29 -12.58
N VAL A 6 -10.28 -8.32 -11.84
CA VAL A 6 -9.50 -7.27 -11.19
C VAL A 6 -8.61 -7.85 -10.09
N ASN A 7 -9.15 -8.72 -9.23
CA ASN A 7 -8.36 -9.43 -8.22
C ASN A 7 -7.24 -10.28 -8.85
N SER A 8 -7.52 -10.94 -10.00
CA SER A 8 -6.47 -11.71 -10.71
C SER A 8 -5.36 -10.80 -11.23
N ILE A 9 -5.69 -9.61 -11.74
CA ILE A 9 -4.69 -8.61 -12.17
C ILE A 9 -3.85 -8.17 -10.97
N GLN A 10 -4.46 -7.90 -9.83
CA GLN A 10 -3.78 -7.50 -8.61
C GLN A 10 -2.81 -8.59 -8.13
N MET A 11 -3.26 -9.85 -8.11
CA MET A 11 -2.40 -10.99 -7.78
C MET A 11 -1.20 -11.12 -8.72
N VAL A 12 -1.39 -10.92 -10.02
CA VAL A 12 -0.28 -10.95 -10.99
C VAL A 12 0.71 -9.81 -10.73
N CYS A 13 0.22 -8.59 -10.50
CA CYS A 13 1.07 -7.42 -10.22
C CYS A 13 1.88 -7.59 -8.94
N THR A 14 1.26 -8.06 -7.86
CA THR A 14 1.91 -8.30 -6.56
C THR A 14 2.92 -9.44 -6.65
N ALA A 15 2.61 -10.53 -7.38
CA ALA A 15 3.54 -11.63 -7.64
C ALA A 15 4.78 -11.17 -8.45
N ILE A 16 4.57 -10.40 -9.51
CA ILE A 16 5.67 -9.83 -10.32
C ILE A 16 6.56 -8.95 -9.43
N CYS A 17 5.97 -8.04 -8.65
CA CYS A 17 6.71 -7.20 -7.71
C CYS A 17 7.56 -8.04 -6.75
N SER A 18 6.97 -9.06 -6.13
CA SER A 18 7.65 -9.96 -5.20
C SER A 18 8.84 -10.68 -5.85
N ILE A 19 8.65 -11.26 -7.04
CA ILE A 19 9.70 -11.96 -7.78
C ILE A 19 10.85 -11.02 -8.15
N LEU A 20 10.54 -9.81 -8.66
CA LEU A 20 11.55 -8.82 -9.01
C LEU A 20 12.36 -8.39 -7.77
N CYS A 21 11.70 -8.16 -6.65
CA CYS A 21 12.34 -7.80 -5.40
C CYS A 21 13.20 -8.94 -4.84
N ALA A 22 12.73 -10.19 -4.89
CA ALA A 22 13.50 -11.36 -4.46
C ALA A 22 14.79 -11.55 -5.29
N ARG A 23 14.72 -11.34 -6.61
CA ARG A 23 15.92 -11.37 -7.48
C ARG A 23 16.90 -10.26 -7.10
N ARG A 24 16.42 -9.04 -6.98
CA ARG A 24 17.26 -7.88 -6.62
C ARG A 24 17.85 -7.99 -5.22
N SER A 25 17.12 -8.51 -4.26
CA SER A 25 17.62 -8.75 -2.91
C SER A 25 18.81 -9.72 -2.89
N ARG A 26 18.78 -10.78 -3.72
CA ARG A 26 19.91 -11.73 -3.86
C ARG A 26 21.15 -11.09 -4.46
N GLU A 27 20.97 -10.15 -5.42
CA GLU A 27 22.06 -9.44 -6.10
C GLU A 27 22.70 -8.39 -5.21
N THR A 28 21.88 -7.59 -4.53
CA THR A 28 22.33 -6.37 -3.81
C THR A 28 22.57 -6.60 -2.32
N LYS A 29 21.94 -7.65 -1.72
CA LYS A 29 21.89 -7.91 -0.28
C LYS A 29 21.31 -6.75 0.55
N ASP A 30 20.62 -5.80 -0.10
CA ASP A 30 19.99 -4.66 0.57
C ASP A 30 18.62 -5.08 1.15
N ARG A 31 18.43 -4.77 2.44
CA ARG A 31 17.24 -5.14 3.21
C ARG A 31 15.97 -4.49 2.68
N THR A 32 16.06 -3.32 2.05
CA THR A 32 14.90 -2.62 1.49
C THR A 32 14.20 -3.45 0.40
N TRP A 33 14.97 -4.18 -0.41
CA TRP A 33 14.41 -5.11 -1.39
C TRP A 33 13.70 -6.31 -0.75
N ILE A 34 14.21 -6.80 0.39
CA ILE A 34 13.55 -7.87 1.15
C ILE A 34 12.20 -7.36 1.67
N MET A 35 12.19 -6.16 2.26
CA MET A 35 10.98 -5.57 2.83
C MET A 35 9.90 -5.33 1.78
N LEU A 36 10.27 -4.77 0.61
CA LEU A 36 9.32 -4.60 -0.49
C LEU A 36 8.84 -5.95 -1.05
N GLY A 37 9.74 -6.92 -1.18
CA GLY A 37 9.40 -8.28 -1.63
C GLY A 37 8.43 -8.97 -0.68
N LEU A 38 8.66 -8.89 0.63
CA LEU A 38 7.75 -9.43 1.65
C LEU A 38 6.42 -8.69 1.65
N SER A 39 6.43 -7.36 1.53
CA SER A 39 5.21 -6.55 1.44
C SER A 39 4.30 -7.04 0.32
N SER A 40 4.83 -7.13 -0.90
CA SER A 40 4.05 -7.58 -2.06
C SER A 40 3.67 -9.06 -1.98
N PHE A 41 4.50 -9.91 -1.38
CA PHE A 41 4.21 -11.33 -1.21
C PHE A 41 3.07 -11.60 -0.23
N VAL A 42 3.05 -10.92 0.93
CA VAL A 42 1.96 -11.11 1.90
C VAL A 42 0.65 -10.53 1.40
N PHE A 43 0.70 -9.44 0.61
CA PHE A 43 -0.47 -8.90 -0.07
C PHE A 43 -1.02 -9.93 -1.06
N PHE A 44 -0.16 -10.49 -1.92
CA PHE A 44 -0.51 -11.58 -2.84
C PHE A 44 -1.18 -12.76 -2.12
N LEU A 45 -0.67 -13.17 -0.95
CA LEU A 45 -1.27 -14.27 -0.18
C LEU A 45 -2.67 -13.93 0.33
N GLY A 46 -2.90 -12.67 0.74
CA GLY A 46 -4.23 -12.18 1.13
C GLY A 46 -5.23 -12.27 -0.03
N ASP A 47 -4.84 -11.77 -1.20
CA ASP A 47 -5.66 -11.80 -2.42
C ASP A 47 -5.89 -13.23 -2.91
N LEU A 48 -4.86 -14.08 -2.86
CA LEU A 48 -4.96 -15.49 -3.22
C LEU A 48 -5.98 -16.23 -2.36
N TYR A 49 -5.94 -15.99 -1.04
CA TYR A 49 -6.94 -16.57 -0.14
C TYR A 49 -8.35 -16.10 -0.50
N TRP A 50 -8.53 -14.78 -0.70
CA TRP A 50 -9.82 -14.20 -1.08
C TRP A 50 -10.34 -14.82 -2.37
N GLN A 51 -9.50 -14.87 -3.40
CA GLN A 51 -9.86 -15.39 -4.72
C GLN A 51 -10.21 -16.88 -4.68
N LEU A 52 -9.43 -17.71 -3.97
CA LEU A 52 -9.70 -19.13 -3.82
C LEU A 52 -11.01 -19.34 -3.06
N TYR A 53 -11.28 -18.56 -2.02
CA TYR A 53 -12.52 -18.66 -1.27
C TYR A 53 -13.73 -18.34 -2.16
N MET A 54 -13.66 -17.25 -2.93
CA MET A 54 -14.68 -16.88 -3.91
C MET A 54 -14.91 -17.98 -4.95
N LEU A 55 -13.82 -18.59 -5.44
CA LEU A 55 -13.90 -19.65 -6.46
C LEU A 55 -14.56 -20.92 -5.92
N PHE A 56 -14.23 -21.34 -4.70
CA PHE A 56 -14.75 -22.58 -4.13
C PHE A 56 -16.14 -22.45 -3.50
N TYR A 57 -16.46 -21.30 -2.91
CA TYR A 57 -17.69 -21.10 -2.16
C TYR A 57 -18.69 -20.17 -2.84
N GLY A 58 -18.33 -19.51 -3.93
CA GLY A 58 -19.21 -18.59 -4.68
C GLY A 58 -19.62 -17.32 -3.92
N LYS A 59 -18.96 -17.02 -2.80
CA LYS A 59 -19.25 -15.88 -1.93
C LYS A 59 -17.98 -15.37 -1.26
N SER A 60 -17.98 -14.11 -0.84
CA SER A 60 -16.89 -13.53 -0.06
C SER A 60 -16.71 -14.22 1.30
N PRO A 61 -15.48 -14.29 1.85
CA PRO A 61 -15.24 -14.89 3.16
C PRO A 61 -16.06 -14.21 4.24
N HIS A 62 -16.78 -15.00 5.04
CA HIS A 62 -17.54 -14.48 6.17
C HIS A 62 -16.62 -13.87 7.24
N TYR A 63 -15.44 -14.48 7.44
CA TYR A 63 -14.37 -13.96 8.30
C TYR A 63 -13.19 -13.53 7.43
N SER A 64 -13.04 -12.22 7.26
CA SER A 64 -11.98 -11.62 6.42
C SER A 64 -10.65 -11.48 7.17
N TYR A 65 -10.47 -12.09 8.36
CA TYR A 65 -9.25 -11.93 9.16
C TYR A 65 -7.99 -12.42 8.46
N ILE A 66 -8.07 -13.52 7.69
CA ILE A 66 -6.90 -14.08 7.00
C ILE A 66 -6.35 -13.13 5.95
N PRO A 67 -7.16 -12.64 4.97
CA PRO A 67 -6.66 -11.65 4.01
C PRO A 67 -6.24 -10.34 4.69
N TYR A 68 -6.94 -9.89 5.75
CA TYR A 68 -6.55 -8.69 6.48
C TYR A 68 -5.16 -8.80 7.09
N VAL A 69 -4.78 -9.95 7.65
CA VAL A 69 -3.41 -10.16 8.15
C VAL A 69 -2.39 -9.97 7.03
N GLY A 70 -2.64 -10.47 5.83
CA GLY A 70 -1.79 -10.27 4.66
C GLY A 70 -1.65 -8.79 4.29
N TRP A 71 -2.76 -8.06 4.21
CA TRP A 71 -2.77 -6.64 3.88
C TRP A 71 -2.10 -5.78 4.97
N TYR A 72 -2.37 -6.05 6.25
CA TYR A 72 -1.70 -5.33 7.36
C TYR A 72 -0.20 -5.60 7.40
N ALA A 73 0.22 -6.84 7.14
CA ALA A 73 1.63 -7.17 7.04
C ALA A 73 2.30 -6.45 5.85
N CYS A 74 1.58 -6.28 4.73
CA CYS A 74 2.06 -5.46 3.61
C CYS A 74 2.37 -4.03 4.06
N TYR A 75 1.43 -3.37 4.75
CA TYR A 75 1.62 -2.01 5.24
C TYR A 75 2.79 -1.92 6.21
N LEU A 76 2.92 -2.90 7.10
CA LEU A 76 4.04 -2.96 8.06
C LEU A 76 5.39 -3.04 7.35
N PHE A 77 5.53 -3.91 6.35
CA PHE A 77 6.77 -4.01 5.58
C PHE A 77 7.08 -2.78 4.75
N LEU A 78 6.06 -2.10 4.19
CA LEU A 78 6.24 -0.80 3.54
C LEU A 78 6.73 0.28 4.53
N ILE A 79 6.19 0.30 5.75
CA ILE A 79 6.66 1.19 6.82
C ILE A 79 8.14 0.93 7.13
N PHE A 80 8.52 -0.33 7.34
CA PHE A 80 9.92 -0.69 7.62
C PHE A 80 10.85 -0.30 6.47
N MET A 81 10.43 -0.52 5.22
CA MET A 81 11.18 -0.06 4.04
C MET A 81 11.39 1.45 4.05
N LEU A 82 10.35 2.24 4.31
CA LEU A 82 10.45 3.70 4.35
C LEU A 82 11.32 4.18 5.52
N ILE A 83 11.25 3.53 6.69
CA ILE A 83 12.10 3.84 7.85
C ILE A 83 13.56 3.54 7.53
N GLU A 84 13.88 2.42 6.88
CA GLU A 84 15.24 2.05 6.50
C GLU A 84 15.82 3.07 5.51
N ILE A 85 15.05 3.45 4.49
CA ILE A 85 15.46 4.48 3.52
C ILE A 85 15.64 5.84 4.21
N ARG A 86 14.77 6.16 5.17
CA ARG A 86 14.85 7.38 5.95
C ARG A 86 16.02 7.38 6.92
N GLY A 87 16.34 6.25 7.56
CA GLY A 87 17.43 6.12 8.54
C GLY A 87 18.79 6.50 7.97
N LYS A 88 18.93 6.41 6.65
CA LYS A 88 20.08 6.93 5.90
C LYS A 88 20.11 8.48 5.80
N CYS A 89 19.08 9.16 6.34
CA CYS A 89 18.87 10.61 6.23
C CYS A 89 18.49 11.24 7.58
N SER A 90 19.34 12.10 8.12
CA SER A 90 19.30 12.63 9.51
C SER A 90 18.24 13.70 9.82
N PHE A 91 17.36 14.13 8.90
CA PHE A 91 16.47 15.29 9.13
C PHE A 91 15.00 14.92 9.33
N ARG A 92 14.35 15.55 10.33
CA ARG A 92 12.88 15.56 10.51
C ARG A 92 12.31 16.85 9.94
N SER A 93 11.25 16.75 9.12
CA SER A 93 10.50 17.94 8.71
C SER A 93 9.60 18.42 9.86
N GLY A 94 9.82 19.63 10.32
CA GLY A 94 8.98 20.29 11.34
C GLY A 94 7.68 20.88 10.78
N LYS A 95 7.29 20.57 9.55
CA LYS A 95 6.15 21.23 8.88
C LYS A 95 4.82 20.94 9.56
N LYS A 96 4.09 22.02 9.85
CA LYS A 96 2.75 21.97 10.46
C LYS A 96 1.75 21.17 9.63
N ILE A 97 1.92 21.10 8.30
CA ILE A 97 1.03 20.34 7.39
C ILE A 97 0.98 18.84 7.71
N LEU A 98 2.06 18.25 8.25
CA LEU A 98 2.06 16.85 8.66
C LEU A 98 1.06 16.56 9.78
N ARG A 99 0.70 17.56 10.60
CA ARG A 99 -0.32 17.42 11.65
C ARG A 99 -1.72 17.17 11.08
N LEU A 100 -1.94 17.50 9.80
CA LEU A 100 -3.22 17.20 9.12
C LEU A 100 -3.37 15.72 8.81
N VAL A 101 -2.27 14.95 8.75
CA VAL A 101 -2.32 13.51 8.45
C VAL A 101 -3.15 12.76 9.50
N PRO A 102 -2.81 12.78 10.81
CA PRO A 102 -3.63 12.10 11.80
C PRO A 102 -5.07 12.65 11.88
N LEU A 103 -5.27 13.94 11.64
CA LEU A 103 -6.61 14.50 11.60
C LEU A 103 -7.43 13.90 10.45
N PHE A 104 -6.85 13.82 9.26
CA PHE A 104 -7.50 13.20 8.09
C PHE A 104 -7.79 11.71 8.33
N THR A 105 -6.80 10.94 8.81
CA THR A 105 -6.96 9.50 9.01
C THR A 105 -7.98 9.19 10.12
N VAL A 106 -8.02 9.98 11.19
CA VAL A 106 -9.06 9.87 12.24
C VAL A 106 -10.45 10.19 11.67
N ALA A 107 -10.58 11.25 10.88
CA ALA A 107 -11.85 11.59 10.24
C ALA A 107 -12.34 10.47 9.31
N MET A 108 -11.45 9.90 8.48
CA MET A 108 -11.78 8.73 7.66
C MET A 108 -12.12 7.52 8.54
N GLY A 109 -11.44 7.36 9.67
CA GLY A 109 -11.72 6.35 10.67
C GLY A 109 -13.13 6.39 11.19
N ILE A 110 -13.53 7.55 11.64
CA ILE A 110 -14.88 7.79 12.14
C ILE A 110 -15.91 7.53 11.03
N PHE A 111 -15.61 7.98 9.81
CA PHE A 111 -16.47 7.72 8.65
C PHE A 111 -16.69 6.22 8.41
N TYR A 112 -15.62 5.41 8.42
CA TYR A 112 -15.73 3.96 8.18
C TYR A 112 -16.29 3.16 9.35
N LEU A 113 -16.47 3.73 10.55
CA LEU A 113 -17.18 3.06 11.65
C LEU A 113 -18.62 2.68 11.28
N GLN A 114 -19.20 3.32 10.26
CA GLN A 114 -20.54 3.01 9.75
C GLN A 114 -20.56 1.76 8.86
N TRP A 115 -19.38 1.31 8.38
CA TRP A 115 -19.21 0.16 7.51
C TRP A 115 -18.08 -0.73 8.04
N GLY A 116 -18.33 -2.02 8.10
CA GLY A 116 -17.31 -3.01 8.41
C GLY A 116 -16.96 -3.17 9.88
N ASP A 117 -15.84 -3.83 10.12
CA ASP A 117 -15.35 -4.19 11.44
C ASP A 117 -14.56 -3.02 12.08
N VAL A 118 -14.98 -2.61 13.28
CA VAL A 118 -14.35 -1.52 14.05
C VAL A 118 -12.87 -1.79 14.32
N PHE A 119 -12.53 -3.03 14.68
CA PHE A 119 -11.15 -3.41 15.01
C PHE A 119 -10.24 -3.40 13.78
N GLY A 120 -10.71 -3.99 12.68
CA GLY A 120 -10.00 -3.96 11.40
C GLY A 120 -9.78 -2.54 10.90
N ASN A 121 -10.81 -1.68 10.99
CA ASN A 121 -10.71 -0.27 10.63
C ASN A 121 -9.66 0.45 11.51
N ALA A 122 -9.65 0.24 12.82
CA ALA A 122 -8.68 0.88 13.72
C ALA A 122 -7.23 0.52 13.38
N ILE A 123 -6.96 -0.75 13.09
CA ILE A 123 -5.61 -1.21 12.66
C ILE A 123 -5.22 -0.56 11.32
N SER A 124 -6.13 -0.58 10.34
CA SER A 124 -5.90 0.03 9.02
C SER A 124 -5.55 1.51 9.13
N PHE A 125 -6.24 2.26 10.01
CA PHE A 125 -5.92 3.67 10.23
C PHE A 125 -4.56 3.89 10.84
N ALA A 126 -4.17 3.07 11.81
CA ALA A 126 -2.86 3.19 12.43
C ALA A 126 -1.76 3.03 11.37
N PHE A 127 -1.83 2.00 10.54
CA PHE A 127 -0.86 1.78 9.47
C PHE A 127 -0.89 2.88 8.41
N MET A 128 -2.07 3.27 7.95
CA MET A 128 -2.22 4.32 6.93
C MET A 128 -1.74 5.68 7.43
N THR A 129 -1.99 6.02 8.70
CA THR A 129 -1.46 7.23 9.30
C THR A 129 0.07 7.29 9.19
N VAL A 130 0.74 6.19 9.56
CA VAL A 130 2.21 6.12 9.51
C VAL A 130 2.73 6.15 8.08
N LEU A 131 2.11 5.40 7.14
CA LEU A 131 2.51 5.38 5.73
C LEU A 131 2.37 6.74 5.07
N ILE A 132 1.23 7.41 5.24
CA ILE A 132 0.98 8.74 4.68
C ILE A 132 1.95 9.75 5.32
N TRP A 133 2.15 9.67 6.64
CA TRP A 133 3.11 10.55 7.32
C TRP A 133 4.52 10.42 6.75
N LEU A 134 5.06 9.18 6.69
CA LEU A 134 6.41 8.93 6.20
C LEU A 134 6.59 9.33 4.74
N SER A 135 5.60 9.04 3.90
CA SER A 135 5.65 9.38 2.47
C SER A 135 5.57 10.89 2.23
N LEU A 136 4.65 11.60 2.90
CA LEU A 136 4.54 13.05 2.80
C LEU A 136 5.77 13.76 3.40
N GLU A 137 6.28 13.31 4.54
CA GLU A 137 7.49 13.86 5.13
C GLU A 137 8.66 13.74 4.16
N GLY A 138 8.83 12.56 3.51
CA GLY A 138 9.84 12.35 2.49
C GLY A 138 9.70 13.32 1.31
N LEU A 139 8.50 13.51 0.79
CA LEU A 139 8.23 14.45 -0.31
C LEU A 139 8.50 15.92 0.08
N LEU A 140 8.14 16.32 1.30
CA LEU A 140 8.37 17.67 1.80
C LEU A 140 9.86 17.97 1.97
N LEU A 141 10.64 17.01 2.48
CA LEU A 141 12.08 17.14 2.64
C LEU A 141 12.81 17.29 1.29
N ILE A 142 12.34 16.61 0.25
CA ILE A 142 12.85 16.76 -1.12
C ILE A 142 12.57 18.16 -1.66
N ARG A 143 11.39 18.71 -1.38
CA ARG A 143 11.01 20.07 -1.80
C ARG A 143 11.88 21.14 -1.11
N GLU A 144 12.42 20.88 0.06
CA GLU A 144 13.31 21.79 0.80
C GLU A 144 14.76 21.84 0.28
N GLY A 145 15.05 21.12 -0.81
CA GLY A 145 16.31 21.29 -1.55
C GLY A 145 17.42 20.30 -1.19
N SER A 146 17.14 19.22 -0.47
CA SER A 146 18.14 18.17 -0.29
C SER A 146 18.35 17.39 -1.60
N GLN A 147 19.45 17.71 -2.28
CA GLN A 147 19.80 17.15 -3.61
C GLN A 147 19.91 15.62 -3.57
N ASP A 148 20.44 15.06 -2.47
CA ASP A 148 20.59 13.60 -2.24
C ASP A 148 19.27 12.83 -2.17
N ARG A 149 18.11 13.52 -2.16
CA ARG A 149 16.81 12.90 -1.99
C ARG A 149 15.92 12.92 -3.23
N ARG A 150 16.34 13.58 -4.31
CA ARG A 150 15.54 13.66 -5.54
C ARG A 150 15.25 12.27 -6.12
N GLU A 151 16.17 11.34 -5.96
CA GLU A 151 16.02 9.97 -6.43
C GLU A 151 14.95 9.19 -5.66
N ASN A 152 14.71 9.54 -4.39
CA ASN A 152 13.67 8.94 -3.54
C ASN A 152 12.27 9.48 -3.85
N LYS A 153 12.14 10.57 -4.63
CA LYS A 153 10.85 11.23 -4.90
C LYS A 153 9.82 10.28 -5.46
N LEU A 154 10.22 9.46 -6.43
CA LEU A 154 9.30 8.52 -7.07
C LEU A 154 8.78 7.49 -6.06
N LEU A 155 9.64 7.01 -5.16
CA LEU A 155 9.26 6.03 -4.15
C LEU A 155 8.25 6.60 -3.15
N TYR A 156 8.55 7.77 -2.56
CA TYR A 156 7.61 8.42 -1.64
C TYR A 156 6.28 8.76 -2.31
N LEU A 157 6.32 9.24 -3.56
CA LEU A 157 5.10 9.52 -4.33
C LEU A 157 4.30 8.24 -4.59
N THR A 158 4.96 7.14 -4.97
CA THR A 158 4.27 5.87 -5.25
C THR A 158 3.62 5.30 -3.99
N VAL A 159 4.30 5.35 -2.82
CA VAL A 159 3.70 4.92 -1.55
C VAL A 159 2.54 5.84 -1.14
N PHE A 160 2.66 7.15 -1.36
CA PHE A 160 1.55 8.07 -1.11
C PHE A 160 0.33 7.77 -2.00
N LEU A 161 0.56 7.51 -3.30
CA LEU A 161 -0.50 7.11 -4.24
C LEU A 161 -1.11 5.75 -3.88
N PHE A 162 -0.30 4.79 -3.43
CA PHE A 162 -0.78 3.53 -2.88
C PHE A 162 -1.82 3.79 -1.77
N CYS A 163 -1.48 4.61 -0.77
CA CYS A 163 -2.41 4.95 0.31
C CYS A 163 -3.66 5.69 -0.21
N ALA A 164 -3.51 6.58 -1.19
CA ALA A 164 -4.63 7.32 -1.77
C ALA A 164 -5.59 6.38 -2.51
N PHE A 165 -5.08 5.41 -3.27
CA PHE A 165 -5.91 4.44 -3.97
C PHE A 165 -6.57 3.43 -3.03
N GLU A 166 -5.89 3.03 -1.94
CA GLU A 166 -6.51 2.23 -0.89
C GLU A 166 -7.71 2.95 -0.25
N TYR A 167 -7.54 4.21 0.17
CA TYR A 167 -8.66 4.99 0.69
C TYR A 167 -9.78 5.18 -0.34
N ALA A 168 -9.44 5.41 -1.60
CA ALA A 168 -10.42 5.56 -2.67
C ALA A 168 -11.18 4.25 -2.92
N ALA A 169 -10.50 3.10 -2.92
CA ALA A 169 -11.12 1.78 -3.04
C ALA A 169 -12.05 1.50 -1.85
N TRP A 170 -11.60 1.72 -0.61
CA TRP A 170 -12.45 1.55 0.57
C TRP A 170 -13.67 2.47 0.56
N THR A 171 -13.48 3.74 0.17
CA THR A 171 -14.59 4.68 0.04
C THR A 171 -15.57 4.20 -1.03
N ALA A 172 -15.07 3.77 -2.18
CA ALA A 172 -15.90 3.25 -3.25
C ALA A 172 -16.69 2.01 -2.80
N SER A 173 -16.08 1.07 -2.06
CA SER A 173 -16.76 -0.12 -1.55
C SER A 173 -17.92 0.18 -0.60
N CYS A 174 -17.93 1.35 0.05
CA CYS A 174 -19.05 1.78 0.89
C CYS A 174 -20.29 2.17 0.08
N PHE A 175 -20.13 2.60 -1.17
CA PHE A 175 -21.21 3.15 -2.00
C PHE A 175 -21.59 2.30 -3.20
N TRP A 176 -20.68 1.41 -3.67
CA TRP A 176 -20.91 0.56 -4.84
C TRP A 176 -20.75 -0.91 -4.45
N SER A 177 -21.83 -1.69 -4.63
CA SER A 177 -21.86 -3.13 -4.34
C SER A 177 -22.02 -4.01 -5.59
N GLY A 178 -22.22 -3.40 -6.77
CA GLY A 178 -22.47 -4.15 -8.01
C GLY A 178 -21.18 -4.69 -8.65
N ASP A 179 -21.21 -5.96 -9.11
CA ASP A 179 -20.11 -6.54 -9.91
C ASP A 179 -20.21 -6.10 -11.37
N THR A 180 -20.00 -4.82 -11.61
CA THR A 180 -20.04 -4.22 -12.94
C THR A 180 -18.83 -3.32 -13.17
N ILE A 181 -18.46 -3.11 -14.44
CA ILE A 181 -17.35 -2.23 -14.84
C ILE A 181 -17.55 -0.77 -14.38
N TYR A 182 -18.78 -0.37 -14.08
CA TYR A 182 -19.09 0.98 -13.57
C TYR A 182 -18.82 1.13 -12.06
N ASN A 183 -18.49 0.05 -11.35
CA ASN A 183 -18.13 0.11 -9.95
C ASN A 183 -16.76 0.77 -9.81
N ALA A 184 -16.73 1.95 -9.17
CA ALA A 184 -15.52 2.74 -8.97
C ALA A 184 -14.44 1.99 -8.15
N TYR A 185 -14.85 1.05 -7.29
CA TYR A 185 -13.93 0.19 -6.53
C TYR A 185 -12.91 -0.49 -7.44
N TYR A 186 -13.36 -1.12 -8.54
CA TYR A 186 -12.47 -1.86 -9.45
C TYR A 186 -11.46 -0.98 -10.18
N TRP A 187 -11.80 0.29 -10.45
CA TRP A 187 -10.86 1.23 -11.04
C TRP A 187 -9.76 1.64 -10.07
N PHE A 188 -10.12 1.91 -8.81
CA PHE A 188 -9.13 2.24 -7.80
C PHE A 188 -8.26 1.04 -7.43
N ASP A 189 -8.81 -0.16 -7.41
CA ASP A 189 -8.07 -1.39 -7.18
C ASP A 189 -7.08 -1.70 -8.33
N ALA A 190 -7.47 -1.45 -9.58
CA ALA A 190 -6.56 -1.52 -10.73
C ALA A 190 -5.42 -0.49 -10.64
N LEU A 191 -5.70 0.75 -10.19
CA LEU A 191 -4.68 1.77 -9.96
C LEU A 191 -3.75 1.38 -8.79
N LEU A 192 -4.29 0.80 -7.73
CA LEU A 192 -3.53 0.23 -6.63
C LEU A 192 -2.58 -0.86 -7.13
N SER A 193 -3.08 -1.79 -7.96
CA SER A 193 -2.29 -2.85 -8.59
C SER A 193 -1.13 -2.28 -9.40
N ALA A 194 -1.34 -1.19 -10.14
CA ALA A 194 -0.29 -0.52 -10.90
C ALA A 194 0.84 0.02 -9.99
N THR A 195 0.53 0.44 -8.75
CA THR A 195 1.56 0.90 -7.82
C THR A 195 2.57 -0.19 -7.48
N PHE A 196 2.15 -1.46 -7.38
CA PHE A 196 3.04 -2.59 -7.14
C PHE A 196 4.03 -2.81 -8.30
N LEU A 197 3.68 -2.46 -9.53
CA LEU A 197 4.62 -2.52 -10.67
C LEU A 197 5.60 -1.35 -10.68
N VAL A 198 5.19 -0.18 -10.15
CA VAL A 198 6.04 1.01 -10.07
C VAL A 198 7.00 0.96 -8.88
N LEU A 199 6.62 0.35 -7.75
CA LEU A 199 7.42 0.29 -6.53
C LEU A 199 8.85 -0.29 -6.75
N PRO A 200 9.07 -1.41 -7.45
CA PRO A 200 10.43 -1.90 -7.70
C PRO A 200 11.27 -0.94 -8.54
N ILE A 201 10.66 -0.24 -9.49
CA ILE A 201 11.33 0.77 -10.33
C ILE A 201 11.73 1.97 -9.48
N ALA A 202 10.82 2.40 -8.63
CA ALA A 202 11.03 3.53 -7.71
C ALA A 202 12.12 3.21 -6.67
N LEU A 203 12.07 2.01 -6.08
CA LEU A 203 13.08 1.55 -5.13
C LEU A 203 14.47 1.44 -5.77
N LYS A 204 14.55 0.94 -7.02
CA LYS A 204 15.81 0.87 -7.76
C LYS A 204 16.48 2.23 -7.94
N LYS A 205 15.70 3.30 -8.09
CA LYS A 205 16.25 4.67 -8.16
C LYS A 205 16.69 5.13 -6.78
N ALA A 206 15.92 4.85 -5.74
CA ALA A 206 16.19 5.27 -4.37
C ALA A 206 17.44 4.61 -3.73
N VAL A 207 17.80 3.39 -4.14
CA VAL A 207 18.92 2.62 -3.56
C VAL A 207 20.21 2.71 -4.39
N ARG A 208 20.19 3.37 -5.55
CA ARG A 208 21.37 3.58 -6.41
C ARG A 208 22.36 4.61 -5.89
N VAL A 209 22.03 5.30 -4.80
CA VAL A 209 22.88 6.25 -4.10
C VAL A 209 23.63 5.54 -2.99
#